data_270af6b0f68a15c4e5d0438ee2b2cb18
#
_entry.id   270af6b0f68a15c4e5d0438ee2b2cb18
#
_cell.length_a   1.000
_cell.length_b   1.000
_cell.length_c   1.000
_cell.angle_alpha   90.00
_cell.angle_beta   90.00
_cell.angle_gamma   90.00
#
_symmetry.space_group_name_H-M   'P 1'
#
loop_
_entity.id
_entity.type
_entity.pdbx_description
1 polymer ?
#
loop_
_entity_poly.entity_id
_entity_poly.type
_entity_poly.pdbx_seq_one_letter_code
_entity_poly.pdbx_strand_id
1 'polypeptide(L)'
;ATDLFSDISFDFKNNSLFFLIRSMILIFLTLIFGKEVNGAKRWLDLGFFTLQTSEIIKITLPVFLAAYLYDKSLPINLLNTFVALTLIFTIVNLVRIQPDLGTSIVILIAGLYILFLAGLSWRFIGVSFGLFVLSLPLIWNNFLEPFQRQRILTLLDPTSDPYGSGWNITQSKIAIGSGGIQGKGYQMGSQAHLDFLPETETDFIFSVIAEEFGFIGVCILLAIFFFILLRCLYLALNARDRFCRLTIGGLSLLFLSTIFINLSMVVGIIPVVGMPLPFISKGGSSLLSFYISFGIIISMATHKKLIQR
;
A
#
# COMPACT_ATOMS: atom_id res chain seq x y z
N ALA A 1 33.54 9.74 -1.74
CA ALA A 1 32.06 9.75 -1.96
C ALA A 1 31.47 8.36 -2.27
N THR A 2 32.30 7.41 -2.81
CA THR A 2 31.87 6.05 -3.16
C THR A 2 31.70 5.12 -1.97
N ASP A 3 32.44 5.35 -0.89
CA ASP A 3 32.38 4.49 0.31
C ASP A 3 31.16 4.74 1.18
N LEU A 4 30.64 5.98 1.21
CA LEU A 4 29.48 6.36 2.04
C LEU A 4 28.19 5.65 1.60
N PHE A 5 28.11 5.22 0.35
CA PHE A 5 26.92 4.61 -0.23
C PHE A 5 26.96 3.09 -0.30
N SER A 6 28.14 2.45 -0.31
CA SER A 6 28.26 0.98 -0.20
C SER A 6 27.75 0.50 1.16
N ASP A 7 27.82 1.35 2.18
CA ASP A 7 27.36 1.09 3.53
C ASP A 7 25.82 1.09 3.65
N ILE A 8 25.10 1.87 2.84
CA ILE A 8 23.64 2.03 3.01
C ILE A 8 22.87 0.72 2.79
N SER A 9 23.16 -0.04 1.72
CA SER A 9 22.47 -1.32 1.50
C SER A 9 22.87 -2.37 2.53
N PHE A 10 24.13 -2.36 2.97
CA PHE A 10 24.65 -3.19 4.04
C PHE A 10 24.04 -2.81 5.39
N ASP A 11 23.92 -1.51 5.66
CA ASP A 11 23.29 -0.98 6.86
C ASP A 11 21.79 -1.29 6.90
N PHE A 12 21.05 -1.12 5.81
CA PHE A 12 19.65 -1.50 5.74
C PHE A 12 19.43 -2.99 5.99
N LYS A 13 20.29 -3.85 5.44
CA LYS A 13 20.21 -5.29 5.65
C LYS A 13 20.48 -5.65 7.11
N ASN A 14 21.59 -5.18 7.68
CA ASN A 14 22.01 -5.53 9.04
C ASN A 14 21.12 -4.92 10.11
N ASN A 15 20.60 -3.72 9.88
CA ASN A 15 19.72 -3.02 10.82
C ASN A 15 18.23 -3.21 10.53
N SER A 16 17.87 -4.09 9.57
CA SER A 16 16.47 -4.30 9.16
C SER A 16 15.55 -4.72 10.31
N LEU A 17 16.03 -5.60 11.19
CA LEU A 17 15.33 -6.01 12.41
C LEU A 17 15.11 -4.83 13.36
N PHE A 18 16.11 -3.99 13.53
CA PHE A 18 16.02 -2.81 14.38
C PHE A 18 15.00 -1.79 13.84
N PHE A 19 14.97 -1.57 12.53
CA PHE A 19 13.95 -0.72 11.90
C PHE A 19 12.54 -1.31 12.08
N LEU A 20 12.38 -2.62 11.94
CA LEU A 20 11.11 -3.29 12.16
C LEU A 20 10.65 -3.16 13.62
N ILE A 21 11.53 -3.43 14.61
CA ILE A 21 11.20 -3.31 16.04
C ILE A 21 10.80 -1.87 16.35
N ARG A 22 11.54 -0.87 15.87
CA ARG A 22 11.19 0.54 16.06
C ARG A 22 9.82 0.88 15.49
N SER A 23 9.50 0.41 14.29
CA SER A 23 8.19 0.65 13.69
C SER A 23 7.06 -0.04 14.47
N MET A 24 7.29 -1.23 15.03
CA MET A 24 6.35 -1.90 15.93
C MET A 24 6.14 -1.11 17.22
N ILE A 25 7.21 -0.59 17.84
CA ILE A 25 7.12 0.28 19.03
C ILE A 25 6.31 1.53 18.70
N LEU A 26 6.51 2.15 17.54
CA LEU A 26 5.72 3.32 17.11
C LEU A 26 4.23 2.97 17.00
N ILE A 27 3.86 1.78 16.49
CA ILE A 27 2.46 1.34 16.46
C ILE A 27 1.89 1.21 17.88
N PHE A 28 2.64 0.60 18.82
CA PHE A 28 2.23 0.52 20.24
C PHE A 28 2.07 1.91 20.87
N LEU A 29 3.01 2.81 20.63
CA LEU A 29 2.90 4.19 21.12
C LEU A 29 1.65 4.90 20.56
N THR A 30 1.31 4.64 19.28
CA THR A 30 0.10 5.20 18.68
C THR A 30 -1.18 4.64 19.30
N LEU A 31 -1.20 3.37 19.71
CA LEU A 31 -2.37 2.80 20.40
C LEU A 31 -2.61 3.47 21.76
N ILE A 32 -1.53 3.89 22.46
CA ILE A 32 -1.61 4.51 23.79
C ILE A 32 -1.84 6.02 23.68
N PHE A 33 -1.00 6.72 22.90
CA PHE A 33 -0.90 8.17 22.84
C PHE A 33 -1.49 8.77 21.54
N GLY A 34 -1.99 7.94 20.62
CA GLY A 34 -2.47 8.40 19.31
C GLY A 34 -3.70 9.29 19.41
N LYS A 35 -3.75 10.27 18.51
CA LYS A 35 -4.92 11.14 18.32
C LYS A 35 -6.06 10.32 17.74
N GLU A 36 -7.22 10.44 18.36
CA GLU A 36 -8.43 9.80 17.87
C GLU A 36 -9.07 10.66 16.77
N VAL A 37 -9.18 10.07 15.57
CA VAL A 37 -9.81 10.70 14.42
C VAL A 37 -10.83 9.71 13.86
N ASN A 38 -12.07 10.09 13.76
CA ASN A 38 -13.17 9.25 13.27
C ASN A 38 -13.27 7.89 14.02
N GLY A 39 -13.09 7.91 15.35
CA GLY A 39 -13.19 6.72 16.20
C GLY A 39 -11.97 5.77 16.11
N ALA A 40 -10.87 6.18 15.50
CA ALA A 40 -9.67 5.36 15.35
C ALA A 40 -8.39 6.10 15.77
N LYS A 41 -7.53 5.45 16.55
CA LYS A 41 -6.21 5.96 16.96
C LYS A 41 -5.14 5.47 16.01
N ARG A 42 -4.94 6.19 14.90
CA ARG A 42 -3.99 5.82 13.83
C ARG A 42 -2.84 6.81 13.68
N TRP A 43 -2.98 8.01 14.25
CA TRP A 43 -2.11 9.15 14.02
C TRP A 43 -1.36 9.53 15.28
N LEU A 44 -0.05 9.68 15.18
CA LEU A 44 0.79 10.24 16.22
C LEU A 44 1.01 11.72 15.90
N ASP A 45 0.55 12.59 16.80
CA ASP A 45 0.74 14.03 16.64
C ASP A 45 2.12 14.42 17.16
N LEU A 46 2.98 14.89 16.25
CA LEU A 46 4.34 15.34 16.55
C LEU A 46 4.43 16.88 16.67
N GLY A 47 3.28 17.56 16.70
CA GLY A 47 3.14 19.00 16.84
C GLY A 47 3.22 19.76 15.51
N PHE A 48 4.18 19.47 14.65
CA PHE A 48 4.35 20.12 13.34
C PHE A 48 3.79 19.27 12.18
N PHE A 49 3.62 17.98 12.36
CA PHE A 49 2.89 17.10 11.43
C PHE A 49 2.32 15.88 12.17
N THR A 50 1.31 15.25 11.58
CA THR A 50 0.73 14.00 12.06
C THR A 50 1.32 12.82 11.30
N LEU A 51 1.85 11.83 12.03
CA LEU A 51 2.45 10.64 11.45
C LEU A 51 1.52 9.45 11.60
N GLN A 52 1.16 8.81 10.48
CA GLN A 52 0.51 7.51 10.50
C GLN A 52 1.58 6.42 10.60
N THR A 53 1.66 5.76 11.74
CA THR A 53 2.74 4.80 12.03
C THR A 53 2.68 3.53 11.18
N SER A 54 1.50 3.14 10.73
CA SER A 54 1.30 2.03 9.79
C SER A 54 1.92 2.30 8.40
N GLU A 55 2.14 3.56 8.02
CA GLU A 55 2.86 3.91 6.79
C GLU A 55 4.34 3.51 6.82
N ILE A 56 4.98 3.61 7.99
CA ILE A 56 6.37 3.21 8.18
C ILE A 56 6.50 1.69 8.09
N ILE A 57 5.59 0.93 8.71
CA ILE A 57 5.70 -0.52 8.75
C ILE A 57 5.44 -1.16 7.37
N LYS A 58 4.70 -0.50 6.48
CA LYS A 58 4.56 -0.91 5.07
C LYS A 58 5.92 -1.01 4.36
N ILE A 59 6.91 -0.23 4.78
CA ILE A 59 8.26 -0.22 4.21
C ILE A 59 9.16 -1.18 4.97
N THR A 60 9.16 -1.10 6.30
CA THR A 60 10.12 -1.83 7.14
C THR A 60 9.87 -3.33 7.13
N LEU A 61 8.62 -3.79 7.01
CA LEU A 61 8.29 -5.20 6.92
C LEU A 61 8.84 -5.86 5.64
N PRO A 62 8.60 -5.35 4.40
CA PRO A 62 9.22 -5.90 3.21
C PRO A 62 10.75 -5.90 3.25
N VAL A 63 11.37 -4.83 3.74
CA VAL A 63 12.83 -4.74 3.87
C VAL A 63 13.36 -5.81 4.82
N PHE A 64 12.73 -6.00 5.98
CA PHE A 64 13.12 -7.04 6.93
C PHE A 64 12.92 -8.46 6.35
N LEU A 65 11.77 -8.73 5.73
CA LEU A 65 11.52 -10.03 5.11
C LEU A 65 12.52 -10.34 3.99
N ALA A 66 12.89 -9.33 3.19
CA ALA A 66 13.94 -9.46 2.18
C ALA A 66 15.30 -9.81 2.82
N ALA A 67 15.66 -9.16 3.94
CA ALA A 67 16.88 -9.45 4.69
C ALA A 67 16.82 -10.83 5.36
N TYR A 68 15.67 -11.27 5.84
CA TYR A 68 15.51 -12.61 6.42
C TYR A 68 15.61 -13.73 5.40
N LEU A 69 15.12 -13.50 4.17
CA LEU A 69 14.99 -14.52 3.13
C LEU A 69 16.11 -14.53 2.08
N TYR A 70 17.00 -13.52 2.07
CA TYR A 70 17.98 -13.36 0.97
C TYR A 70 18.98 -14.52 0.85
N ASP A 71 19.38 -15.15 1.96
CA ASP A 71 20.36 -16.24 2.03
C ASP A 71 19.73 -17.64 2.10
N LYS A 72 18.38 -17.71 2.17
CA LYS A 72 17.67 -18.98 2.25
C LYS A 72 17.66 -19.70 0.90
N SER A 73 17.63 -21.03 0.96
CA SER A 73 17.54 -21.88 -0.25
C SER A 73 16.25 -21.61 -1.05
N LEU A 74 16.30 -21.80 -2.37
CA LEU A 74 15.13 -21.76 -3.24
C LEU A 74 14.72 -23.18 -3.65
N PRO A 75 13.43 -23.53 -3.64
CA PRO A 75 12.30 -22.79 -3.04
C PRO A 75 12.44 -22.68 -1.51
N ILE A 76 11.78 -21.66 -0.92
CA ILE A 76 11.81 -21.46 0.53
C ILE A 76 11.22 -22.69 1.22
N ASN A 77 11.88 -23.16 2.29
CA ASN A 77 11.39 -24.28 3.08
C ASN A 77 10.15 -23.86 3.92
N LEU A 78 9.36 -24.85 4.34
CA LEU A 78 8.11 -24.63 5.09
C LEU A 78 8.35 -23.90 6.41
N LEU A 79 9.46 -24.15 7.10
CA LEU A 79 9.75 -23.49 8.38
C LEU A 79 9.96 -21.97 8.19
N ASN A 80 10.77 -21.57 7.22
CA ASN A 80 11.01 -20.14 6.93
C ASN A 80 9.74 -19.45 6.42
N THR A 81 8.92 -20.16 5.64
CA THR A 81 7.61 -19.66 5.20
C THR A 81 6.69 -19.44 6.40
N PHE A 82 6.62 -20.37 7.33
CA PHE A 82 5.78 -20.27 8.52
C PHE A 82 6.23 -19.11 9.43
N VAL A 83 7.54 -18.98 9.68
CA VAL A 83 8.09 -17.86 10.48
C VAL A 83 7.74 -16.52 9.84
N ALA A 84 7.93 -16.38 8.52
CA ALA A 84 7.61 -15.14 7.81
C ALA A 84 6.10 -14.83 7.85
N LEU A 85 5.23 -15.83 7.65
CA LEU A 85 3.78 -15.67 7.75
C LEU A 85 3.35 -15.28 9.16
N THR A 86 3.90 -15.92 10.20
CA THR A 86 3.60 -15.57 11.59
C THR A 86 3.93 -14.11 11.87
N LEU A 87 5.08 -13.63 11.40
CA LEU A 87 5.47 -12.23 11.54
C LEU A 87 4.52 -11.30 10.79
N ILE A 88 4.19 -11.61 9.53
CA ILE A 88 3.25 -10.83 8.73
C ILE A 88 1.90 -10.73 9.46
N PHE A 89 1.33 -11.86 9.88
CA PHE A 89 0.04 -11.87 10.57
C PHE A 89 0.06 -11.15 11.92
N THR A 90 1.17 -11.23 12.67
CA THR A 90 1.33 -10.46 13.91
C THR A 90 1.23 -8.96 13.65
N ILE A 91 1.94 -8.46 12.64
CA ILE A 91 1.94 -7.04 12.28
C ILE A 91 0.58 -6.61 11.72
N VAL A 92 -0.01 -7.40 10.85
CA VAL A 92 -1.36 -7.16 10.31
C VAL A 92 -2.39 -7.04 11.43
N ASN A 93 -2.35 -7.93 12.43
CA ASN A 93 -3.24 -7.86 13.58
C ASN A 93 -3.00 -6.61 14.45
N LEU A 94 -1.75 -6.19 14.64
CA LEU A 94 -1.44 -4.95 15.37
C LEU A 94 -2.06 -3.72 14.69
N VAL A 95 -1.97 -3.64 13.35
CA VAL A 95 -2.56 -2.53 12.59
C VAL A 95 -4.09 -2.64 12.53
N ARG A 96 -4.64 -3.86 12.50
CA ARG A 96 -6.08 -4.09 12.58
C ARG A 96 -6.68 -3.59 13.90
N ILE A 97 -5.95 -3.73 15.03
CA ILE A 97 -6.38 -3.20 16.34
C ILE A 97 -6.49 -1.66 16.31
N GLN A 98 -5.82 -0.98 15.39
CA GLN A 98 -5.96 0.48 15.14
C GLN A 98 -7.17 0.83 14.26
N PRO A 99 -8.20 0.01 14.13
CA PRO A 99 -9.26 -0.14 13.13
C PRO A 99 -8.87 0.27 11.69
N ASP A 100 -7.64 -0.04 11.25
CA ASP A 100 -7.13 0.30 9.92
C ASP A 100 -7.07 -0.94 9.01
N LEU A 101 -8.24 -1.34 8.49
CA LEU A 101 -8.35 -2.52 7.63
C LEU A 101 -7.63 -2.33 6.29
N GLY A 102 -7.72 -1.12 5.70
CA GLY A 102 -7.10 -0.82 4.41
C GLY A 102 -5.60 -1.03 4.44
N THR A 103 -4.93 -0.36 5.38
CA THR A 103 -3.47 -0.49 5.55
C THR A 103 -3.06 -1.90 5.98
N SER A 104 -3.88 -2.59 6.81
CA SER A 104 -3.65 -3.99 7.18
C SER A 104 -3.58 -4.92 5.97
N ILE A 105 -4.52 -4.76 5.02
CA ILE A 105 -4.53 -5.54 3.77
C ILE A 105 -3.30 -5.24 2.92
N VAL A 106 -2.92 -3.96 2.80
CA VAL A 106 -1.72 -3.58 2.03
C VAL A 106 -0.45 -4.15 2.65
N ILE A 107 -0.31 -4.15 3.98
CA ILE A 107 0.82 -4.76 4.69
C ILE A 107 0.85 -6.28 4.46
N LEU A 108 -0.31 -6.94 4.51
CA LEU A 108 -0.43 -8.37 4.19
C LEU A 108 0.07 -8.66 2.77
N ILE A 109 -0.44 -7.92 1.79
CA ILE A 109 -0.08 -8.05 0.39
C ILE A 109 1.42 -7.79 0.18
N ALA A 110 1.98 -6.76 0.81
CA ALA A 110 3.41 -6.44 0.73
C ALA A 110 4.29 -7.57 1.28
N GLY A 111 3.91 -8.17 2.41
CA GLY A 111 4.60 -9.34 2.96
C GLY A 111 4.51 -10.58 2.06
N LEU A 112 3.32 -10.85 1.50
CA LEU A 112 3.12 -11.96 0.57
C LEU A 112 3.90 -11.78 -0.74
N TYR A 113 4.09 -10.55 -1.23
CA TYR A 113 4.95 -10.30 -2.39
C TYR A 113 6.39 -10.73 -2.14
N ILE A 114 6.95 -10.42 -0.97
CA ILE A 114 8.32 -10.86 -0.66
C ILE A 114 8.41 -12.39 -0.62
N LEU A 115 7.44 -13.07 -0.03
CA LEU A 115 7.40 -14.54 -0.03
C LEU A 115 7.29 -15.11 -1.44
N PHE A 116 6.44 -14.52 -2.27
CA PHE A 116 6.30 -14.90 -3.68
C PHE A 116 7.61 -14.72 -4.46
N LEU A 117 8.23 -13.54 -4.38
CA LEU A 117 9.49 -13.23 -5.04
C LEU A 117 10.66 -14.08 -4.50
N ALA A 118 10.60 -14.48 -3.24
CA ALA A 118 11.57 -15.39 -2.63
C ALA A 118 11.35 -16.87 -2.99
N GLY A 119 10.42 -17.17 -3.91
CA GLY A 119 10.21 -18.51 -4.47
C GLY A 119 9.28 -19.40 -3.66
N LEU A 120 8.18 -18.85 -3.15
CA LEU A 120 7.12 -19.65 -2.54
C LEU A 120 6.51 -20.61 -3.57
N SER A 121 6.29 -21.87 -3.20
CA SER A 121 5.78 -22.88 -4.12
C SER A 121 4.33 -22.61 -4.54
N TRP A 122 4.02 -22.81 -5.82
CA TRP A 122 2.67 -22.63 -6.36
C TRP A 122 1.62 -23.51 -5.68
N ARG A 123 2.03 -24.70 -5.21
CA ARG A 123 1.16 -25.61 -4.43
C ARG A 123 0.76 -24.96 -3.10
N PHE A 124 1.71 -24.33 -2.42
CA PHE A 124 1.44 -23.63 -1.18
C PHE A 124 0.48 -22.45 -1.41
N ILE A 125 0.71 -21.67 -2.47
CA ILE A 125 -0.19 -20.55 -2.85
C ILE A 125 -1.59 -21.06 -3.11
N GLY A 126 -1.76 -22.13 -3.89
CA GLY A 126 -3.06 -22.71 -4.20
C GLY A 126 -3.80 -23.24 -2.96
N VAL A 127 -3.09 -23.96 -2.07
CA VAL A 127 -3.68 -24.45 -0.81
C VAL A 127 -4.06 -23.28 0.10
N SER A 128 -3.19 -22.27 0.25
CA SER A 128 -3.48 -21.10 1.08
C SER A 128 -4.66 -20.30 0.54
N PHE A 129 -4.77 -20.13 -0.77
CA PHE A 129 -5.92 -19.49 -1.40
C PHE A 129 -7.22 -20.28 -1.17
N GLY A 130 -7.17 -21.61 -1.33
CA GLY A 130 -8.33 -22.49 -1.03
C GLY A 130 -8.78 -22.37 0.43
N LEU A 131 -7.83 -22.39 1.37
CA LEU A 131 -8.12 -22.21 2.81
C LEU A 131 -8.68 -20.81 3.09
N PHE A 132 -8.18 -19.78 2.44
CA PHE A 132 -8.71 -18.43 2.57
C PHE A 132 -10.16 -18.36 2.09
N VAL A 133 -10.48 -18.90 0.92
CA VAL A 133 -11.87 -18.95 0.41
C VAL A 133 -12.81 -19.70 1.36
N LEU A 134 -12.37 -20.84 1.89
CA LEU A 134 -13.13 -21.60 2.88
C LEU A 134 -13.32 -20.86 4.21
N SER A 135 -12.38 -19.97 4.56
CA SER A 135 -12.46 -19.17 5.79
C SER A 135 -13.34 -17.91 5.65
N LEU A 136 -13.78 -17.53 4.45
CA LEU A 136 -14.57 -16.31 4.23
C LEU A 136 -15.83 -16.22 5.10
N PRO A 137 -16.64 -17.29 5.29
CA PRO A 137 -17.80 -17.22 6.18
C PRO A 137 -17.43 -16.99 7.65
N LEU A 138 -16.30 -17.55 8.09
CA LEU A 138 -15.79 -17.33 9.45
C LEU A 138 -15.26 -15.90 9.63
N ILE A 139 -14.56 -15.38 8.61
CA ILE A 139 -14.07 -14.00 8.59
C ILE A 139 -15.24 -13.03 8.64
N TRP A 140 -16.28 -13.27 7.84
CA TRP A 140 -17.49 -12.46 7.83
C TRP A 140 -18.17 -12.40 9.20
N ASN A 141 -18.34 -13.53 9.86
CA ASN A 141 -19.12 -13.61 11.10
C ASN A 141 -18.35 -13.17 12.35
N ASN A 142 -17.03 -13.39 12.39
CA ASN A 142 -16.26 -13.26 13.64
C ASN A 142 -15.17 -12.19 13.59
N PHE A 143 -14.69 -11.81 12.39
CA PHE A 143 -13.49 -10.96 12.28
C PHE A 143 -13.77 -9.56 11.76
N LEU A 144 -14.89 -9.35 11.02
CA LEU A 144 -15.25 -8.04 10.50
C LEU A 144 -16.07 -7.27 11.52
N GLU A 145 -15.65 -6.03 11.77
CA GLU A 145 -16.43 -5.07 12.55
C GLU A 145 -17.70 -4.64 11.80
N PRO A 146 -18.78 -4.22 12.51
CA PRO A 146 -20.03 -3.81 11.88
C PRO A 146 -19.86 -2.78 10.76
N PHE A 147 -19.02 -1.76 10.97
CA PHE A 147 -18.77 -0.73 9.96
C PHE A 147 -18.05 -1.26 8.72
N GLN A 148 -17.20 -2.29 8.87
CA GLN A 148 -16.50 -2.92 7.75
C GLN A 148 -17.46 -3.77 6.91
N ARG A 149 -18.37 -4.51 7.55
CA ARG A 149 -19.45 -5.24 6.86
C ARG A 149 -20.35 -4.26 6.12
N GLN A 150 -20.73 -3.14 6.78
CA GLN A 150 -21.54 -2.10 6.14
C GLN A 150 -20.90 -1.60 4.84
N ARG A 151 -19.58 -1.33 4.83
CA ARG A 151 -18.87 -0.91 3.61
C ARG A 151 -18.96 -1.93 2.48
N ILE A 152 -18.91 -3.23 2.78
CA ILE A 152 -19.06 -4.29 1.78
C ILE A 152 -20.50 -4.35 1.27
N LEU A 153 -21.51 -4.24 2.15
CA LEU A 153 -22.91 -4.21 1.75
C LEU A 153 -23.23 -2.98 0.91
N THR A 154 -22.72 -1.81 1.31
CA THR A 154 -22.86 -0.55 0.55
C THR A 154 -22.19 -0.61 -0.83
N LEU A 155 -21.12 -1.39 -1.00
CA LEU A 155 -20.55 -1.62 -2.32
C LEU A 155 -21.53 -2.37 -3.25
N LEU A 156 -22.26 -3.37 -2.71
CA LEU A 156 -23.24 -4.17 -3.46
C LEU A 156 -24.53 -3.37 -3.72
N ASP A 157 -24.94 -2.57 -2.75
CA ASP A 157 -26.10 -1.68 -2.84
C ASP A 157 -25.75 -0.28 -2.29
N PRO A 158 -25.26 0.64 -3.15
CA PRO A 158 -24.94 2.01 -2.73
C PRO A 158 -26.13 2.80 -2.20
N THR A 159 -27.35 2.39 -2.53
CA THR A 159 -28.59 3.08 -2.06
C THR A 159 -28.86 2.82 -0.58
N SER A 160 -28.27 1.80 0.01
CA SER A 160 -28.37 1.47 1.44
C SER A 160 -27.69 2.48 2.37
N ASP A 161 -26.76 3.31 1.84
CA ASP A 161 -26.05 4.37 2.59
C ASP A 161 -25.97 5.65 1.75
N PRO A 162 -27.10 6.36 1.59
CA PRO A 162 -27.22 7.49 0.67
C PRO A 162 -26.49 8.76 1.13
N TYR A 163 -25.93 8.81 2.35
CA TYR A 163 -25.21 9.96 2.92
C TYR A 163 -23.79 9.65 3.35
N GLY A 164 -23.34 8.39 3.24
CA GLY A 164 -22.01 7.95 3.64
C GLY A 164 -21.20 7.40 2.47
N SER A 165 -20.66 6.19 2.63
CA SER A 165 -19.80 5.57 1.62
C SER A 165 -20.50 5.30 0.29
N GLY A 166 -21.82 5.05 0.28
CA GLY A 166 -22.61 4.88 -0.94
C GLY A 166 -22.72 6.17 -1.75
N TRP A 167 -22.88 7.32 -1.07
CA TRP A 167 -22.81 8.63 -1.70
C TRP A 167 -21.49 8.85 -2.42
N ASN A 168 -20.38 8.60 -1.70
CA ASN A 168 -19.04 8.81 -2.25
C ASN A 168 -18.79 7.97 -3.51
N ILE A 169 -19.17 6.68 -3.51
CA ILE A 169 -19.06 5.81 -4.66
C ILE A 169 -19.91 6.33 -5.84
N THR A 170 -21.12 6.76 -5.55
CA THR A 170 -22.05 7.25 -6.60
C THR A 170 -21.54 8.54 -7.21
N GLN A 171 -21.14 9.53 -6.41
CA GLN A 171 -20.61 10.81 -6.90
C GLN A 171 -19.28 10.63 -7.64
N SER A 172 -18.42 9.73 -7.16
CA SER A 172 -17.19 9.36 -7.83
C SER A 172 -17.44 8.80 -9.24
N LYS A 173 -18.40 7.88 -9.40
CA LYS A 173 -18.79 7.33 -10.70
C LYS A 173 -19.39 8.38 -11.63
N ILE A 174 -20.19 9.30 -11.08
CA ILE A 174 -20.76 10.44 -11.84
C ILE A 174 -19.64 11.36 -12.32
N ALA A 175 -18.68 11.70 -11.44
CA ALA A 175 -17.51 12.51 -11.80
C ALA A 175 -16.72 11.89 -12.96
N ILE A 176 -16.31 10.62 -12.82
CA ILE A 176 -15.57 9.90 -13.85
C ILE A 176 -16.36 9.87 -15.18
N GLY A 177 -17.64 9.52 -15.13
CA GLY A 177 -18.49 9.42 -16.33
C GLY A 177 -18.73 10.77 -17.02
N SER A 178 -18.82 11.86 -16.22
CA SER A 178 -19.06 13.20 -16.76
C SER A 178 -17.84 13.83 -17.43
N GLY A 179 -16.62 13.33 -17.17
CA GLY A 179 -15.41 13.82 -17.82
C GLY A 179 -15.29 13.47 -19.29
N GLY A 180 -15.95 12.41 -19.76
CA GLY A 180 -15.88 12.00 -21.17
C GLY A 180 -14.46 11.75 -21.67
N ILE A 181 -14.18 12.05 -22.94
CA ILE A 181 -12.86 11.81 -23.54
C ILE A 181 -11.88 12.92 -23.19
N GLN A 182 -12.28 14.19 -23.27
CA GLN A 182 -11.40 15.36 -23.17
C GLN A 182 -11.41 16.01 -21.77
N GLY A 183 -12.37 15.65 -20.91
CA GLY A 183 -12.59 16.32 -19.64
C GLY A 183 -13.38 17.62 -19.76
N LYS A 184 -13.77 18.17 -18.61
CA LYS A 184 -14.49 19.45 -18.51
C LYS A 184 -13.53 20.66 -18.53
N GLY A 185 -12.25 20.44 -18.33
CA GLY A 185 -11.23 21.46 -18.16
C GLY A 185 -10.75 21.60 -16.72
N TYR A 186 -9.52 22.09 -16.54
CA TYR A 186 -8.90 22.28 -15.24
C TYR A 186 -9.72 23.22 -14.36
N GLN A 187 -10.03 22.81 -13.13
CA GLN A 187 -10.89 23.51 -12.18
C GLN A 187 -12.35 23.74 -12.65
N MET A 188 -12.81 22.97 -13.66
CA MET A 188 -14.20 23.05 -14.13
C MET A 188 -15.01 21.79 -13.77
N GLY A 189 -14.47 20.94 -12.89
CA GLY A 189 -15.16 19.77 -12.36
C GLY A 189 -16.29 20.15 -11.42
N SER A 190 -17.54 19.85 -11.77
CA SER A 190 -18.70 20.20 -10.96
C SER A 190 -18.81 19.39 -9.66
N GLN A 191 -18.36 18.13 -9.65
CA GLN A 191 -18.47 17.27 -8.49
C GLN A 191 -17.52 17.66 -7.36
N ALA A 192 -16.31 18.14 -7.71
CA ALA A 192 -15.32 18.63 -6.77
C ALA A 192 -15.64 20.04 -6.25
N HIS A 193 -16.03 20.96 -7.15
CA HIS A 193 -16.25 22.37 -6.79
C HIS A 193 -17.55 22.66 -6.04
N LEU A 194 -18.56 21.81 -6.22
CA LEU A 194 -19.85 21.96 -5.53
C LEU A 194 -19.92 21.13 -4.24
N ASP A 195 -18.78 20.60 -3.76
CA ASP A 195 -18.66 19.78 -2.55
C ASP A 195 -19.59 18.56 -2.52
N PHE A 196 -19.99 18.05 -3.71
CA PHE A 196 -20.78 16.83 -3.79
C PHE A 196 -19.95 15.58 -3.45
N LEU A 197 -18.64 15.61 -3.72
CA LEU A 197 -17.73 14.54 -3.41
C LEU A 197 -16.82 14.96 -2.25
N PRO A 198 -16.97 14.38 -1.05
CA PRO A 198 -16.04 14.59 0.04
C PRO A 198 -14.69 13.93 -0.25
N GLU A 199 -13.63 14.35 0.46
CA GLU A 199 -12.27 13.79 0.34
C GLU A 199 -11.69 13.85 -1.08
N THR A 200 -12.03 14.87 -1.86
CA THR A 200 -11.58 15.08 -3.24
C THR A 200 -10.07 15.24 -3.36
N GLU A 201 -9.41 15.81 -2.35
CA GLU A 201 -7.95 16.03 -2.33
C GLU A 201 -7.17 14.79 -1.86
N THR A 202 -7.85 13.84 -1.23
CA THR A 202 -7.23 12.66 -0.60
C THR A 202 -7.57 11.38 -1.36
N ASP A 203 -8.64 10.71 -0.97
CA ASP A 203 -8.97 9.36 -1.43
C ASP A 203 -9.57 9.33 -2.84
N PHE A 204 -10.32 10.38 -3.22
CA PHE A 204 -11.07 10.47 -4.48
C PHE A 204 -10.45 11.41 -5.53
N ILE A 205 -9.19 11.82 -5.36
CA ILE A 205 -8.50 12.71 -6.30
C ILE A 205 -8.52 12.18 -7.75
N PHE A 206 -8.50 10.85 -7.92
CA PHE A 206 -8.59 10.23 -9.23
C PHE A 206 -9.90 10.57 -9.96
N SER A 207 -11.03 10.66 -9.23
CA SER A 207 -12.32 11.07 -9.82
C SER A 207 -12.27 12.50 -10.33
N VAL A 208 -11.60 13.39 -9.60
CA VAL A 208 -11.41 14.79 -9.99
C VAL A 208 -10.57 14.87 -11.27
N ILE A 209 -9.46 14.13 -11.31
CA ILE A 209 -8.61 14.06 -12.50
C ILE A 209 -9.39 13.53 -13.71
N ALA A 210 -10.22 12.49 -13.50
CA ALA A 210 -11.04 11.93 -14.55
C ALA A 210 -12.13 12.90 -15.03
N GLU A 211 -12.73 13.70 -14.14
CA GLU A 211 -13.73 14.71 -14.49
C GLU A 211 -13.10 15.87 -15.27
N GLU A 212 -11.95 16.38 -14.80
CA GLU A 212 -11.33 17.59 -15.36
C GLU A 212 -10.54 17.31 -16.66
N PHE A 213 -9.80 16.20 -16.71
CA PHE A 213 -8.91 15.86 -17.83
C PHE A 213 -9.46 14.73 -18.71
N GLY A 214 -10.58 14.11 -18.34
CA GLY A 214 -11.24 13.07 -19.08
C GLY A 214 -10.42 11.78 -19.23
N PHE A 215 -10.83 10.94 -20.15
CA PHE A 215 -10.18 9.66 -20.45
C PHE A 215 -8.71 9.83 -20.90
N ILE A 216 -8.40 10.90 -21.65
CA ILE A 216 -7.02 11.19 -22.09
C ILE A 216 -6.13 11.45 -20.89
N GLY A 217 -6.55 12.29 -19.92
CA GLY A 217 -5.79 12.57 -18.72
C GLY A 217 -5.57 11.33 -17.86
N VAL A 218 -6.59 10.49 -17.72
CA VAL A 218 -6.49 9.19 -17.02
C VAL A 218 -5.47 8.28 -17.71
N CYS A 219 -5.49 8.17 -19.03
CA CYS A 219 -4.52 7.35 -19.78
C CYS A 219 -3.09 7.85 -19.58
N ILE A 220 -2.87 9.16 -19.59
CA ILE A 220 -1.54 9.75 -19.35
C ILE A 220 -1.07 9.43 -17.93
N LEU A 221 -1.93 9.61 -16.92
CA LEU A 221 -1.60 9.29 -15.53
C LEU A 221 -1.22 7.82 -15.36
N LEU A 222 -2.03 6.91 -15.90
CA LEU A 222 -1.77 5.47 -15.85
C LEU A 222 -0.50 5.09 -16.59
N ALA A 223 -0.21 5.72 -17.73
CA ALA A 223 1.03 5.50 -18.49
C ALA A 223 2.26 5.92 -17.68
N ILE A 224 2.20 7.04 -16.93
CA ILE A 224 3.27 7.48 -16.03
C ILE A 224 3.48 6.46 -14.91
N PHE A 225 2.43 6.03 -14.22
CA PHE A 225 2.53 5.02 -13.17
C PHE A 225 3.11 3.70 -13.69
N PHE A 226 2.65 3.26 -14.86
CA PHE A 226 3.14 2.04 -15.50
C PHE A 226 4.62 2.16 -15.89
N PHE A 227 5.03 3.29 -16.43
CA PHE A 227 6.44 3.55 -16.74
C PHE A 227 7.33 3.50 -15.49
N ILE A 228 6.91 4.14 -14.39
CA ILE A 228 7.61 4.11 -13.11
C ILE A 228 7.73 2.67 -12.62
N LEU A 229 6.63 1.91 -12.63
CA LEU A 229 6.61 0.51 -12.21
C LEU A 229 7.56 -0.36 -13.04
N LEU A 230 7.48 -0.26 -14.37
CA LEU A 230 8.38 -1.00 -15.27
C LEU A 230 9.85 -0.67 -15.01
N ARG A 231 10.16 0.61 -14.77
CA ARG A 231 11.51 1.04 -14.42
C ARG A 231 11.98 0.42 -13.11
N CYS A 232 11.15 0.41 -12.08
CA CYS A 232 11.46 -0.21 -10.80
C CYS A 232 11.65 -1.74 -10.93
N LEU A 233 10.78 -2.43 -11.67
CA LEU A 233 10.93 -3.86 -11.93
C LEU A 233 12.20 -4.18 -12.73
N TYR A 234 12.54 -3.36 -13.72
CA TYR A 234 13.80 -3.48 -14.45
C TYR A 234 15.02 -3.35 -13.51
N LEU A 235 14.97 -2.39 -12.57
CA LEU A 235 16.00 -2.22 -11.55
C LEU A 235 16.08 -3.45 -10.61
N ALA A 236 14.94 -4.02 -10.24
CA ALA A 236 14.89 -5.25 -9.43
C ALA A 236 15.55 -6.43 -10.15
N LEU A 237 15.26 -6.62 -11.44
CA LEU A 237 15.83 -7.71 -12.23
C LEU A 237 17.36 -7.59 -12.40
N ASN A 238 17.85 -6.36 -12.49
CA ASN A 238 19.29 -6.05 -12.64
C ASN A 238 19.98 -5.74 -11.31
N ALA A 239 19.32 -6.01 -10.18
CA ALA A 239 19.88 -5.75 -8.86
C ALA A 239 21.10 -6.61 -8.57
N ARG A 240 22.05 -6.04 -7.80
CA ARG A 240 23.36 -6.62 -7.47
C ARG A 240 23.26 -7.98 -6.77
N ASP A 241 22.39 -8.07 -5.78
CA ASP A 241 22.22 -9.25 -4.95
C ASP A 241 20.74 -9.56 -4.72
N ARG A 242 20.48 -10.69 -4.09
CA ARG A 242 19.13 -11.16 -3.84
C ARG A 242 18.36 -10.29 -2.85
N PHE A 243 19.05 -9.70 -1.85
CA PHE A 243 18.43 -8.78 -0.91
C PHE A 243 17.90 -7.54 -1.63
N CYS A 244 18.74 -6.87 -2.44
CA CYS A 244 18.33 -5.72 -3.24
C CYS A 244 17.19 -6.08 -4.21
N ARG A 245 17.27 -7.25 -4.87
CA ARG A 245 16.20 -7.71 -5.78
C ARG A 245 14.87 -7.87 -5.08
N LEU A 246 14.83 -8.53 -3.93
CA LEU A 246 13.62 -8.74 -3.14
C LEU A 246 13.06 -7.42 -2.62
N THR A 247 13.91 -6.55 -2.10
CA THR A 247 13.49 -5.25 -1.56
C THR A 247 12.92 -4.35 -2.66
N ILE A 248 13.65 -4.16 -3.76
CA ILE A 248 13.19 -3.33 -4.88
C ILE A 248 11.89 -3.90 -5.45
N GLY A 249 11.84 -5.21 -5.70
CA GLY A 249 10.65 -5.88 -6.23
C GLY A 249 9.45 -5.75 -5.29
N GLY A 250 9.65 -5.99 -3.99
CA GLY A 250 8.58 -5.88 -2.98
C GLY A 250 8.02 -4.46 -2.86
N LEU A 251 8.89 -3.44 -2.78
CA LEU A 251 8.46 -2.03 -2.72
C LEU A 251 7.79 -1.57 -4.03
N SER A 252 8.24 -2.07 -5.18
CA SER A 252 7.61 -1.78 -6.48
C SER A 252 6.19 -2.38 -6.57
N LEU A 253 6.01 -3.60 -6.09
CA LEU A 253 4.70 -4.25 -6.05
C LEU A 253 3.78 -3.62 -4.99
N LEU A 254 4.33 -3.14 -3.87
CA LEU A 254 3.59 -2.33 -2.90
C LEU A 254 3.04 -1.05 -3.55
N PHE A 255 3.86 -0.34 -4.31
CA PHE A 255 3.44 0.84 -5.07
C PHE A 255 2.30 0.51 -6.05
N LEU A 256 2.44 -0.55 -6.84
CA LEU A 256 1.39 -1.03 -7.74
C LEU A 256 0.09 -1.33 -7.00
N SER A 257 0.17 -2.06 -5.88
CA SER A 257 -1.02 -2.43 -5.10
C SER A 257 -1.76 -1.23 -4.55
N THR A 258 -1.03 -0.21 -4.08
CA THR A 258 -1.66 1.01 -3.55
C THR A 258 -2.40 1.75 -4.65
N ILE A 259 -1.81 1.87 -5.85
CA ILE A 259 -2.49 2.45 -7.02
C ILE A 259 -3.74 1.62 -7.35
N PHE A 260 -3.59 0.30 -7.49
CA PHE A 260 -4.70 -0.59 -7.86
C PHE A 260 -5.86 -0.51 -6.86
N ILE A 261 -5.56 -0.50 -5.55
CA ILE A 261 -6.57 -0.40 -4.49
C ILE A 261 -7.29 0.95 -4.57
N ASN A 262 -6.56 2.07 -4.70
CA ASN A 262 -7.19 3.39 -4.81
C ASN A 262 -8.09 3.46 -6.05
N LEU A 263 -7.60 3.10 -7.23
CA LEU A 263 -8.39 3.13 -8.47
C LEU A 263 -9.63 2.23 -8.37
N SER A 264 -9.47 1.01 -7.85
CA SER A 264 -10.58 0.06 -7.69
C SER A 264 -11.64 0.55 -6.71
N MET A 265 -11.23 1.24 -5.64
CA MET A 265 -12.13 1.86 -4.67
C MET A 265 -12.93 3.00 -5.31
N VAL A 266 -12.25 3.88 -6.05
CA VAL A 266 -12.84 5.06 -6.67
C VAL A 266 -13.83 4.68 -7.79
N VAL A 267 -13.51 3.64 -8.57
CA VAL A 267 -14.41 3.09 -9.61
C VAL A 267 -15.56 2.25 -8.99
N GLY A 268 -15.44 1.88 -7.71
CA GLY A 268 -16.44 1.07 -7.00
C GLY A 268 -16.40 -0.40 -7.39
N ILE A 269 -15.19 -0.99 -7.52
CA ILE A 269 -14.94 -2.43 -7.66
C ILE A 269 -14.70 -3.05 -6.28
N ILE A 270 -14.06 -2.31 -5.37
CA ILE A 270 -13.83 -2.73 -3.98
C ILE A 270 -14.44 -1.70 -3.02
N PRO A 271 -14.70 -2.08 -1.75
CA PRO A 271 -15.22 -1.14 -0.75
C PRO A 271 -14.28 0.03 -0.52
N VAL A 272 -14.83 1.16 -0.09
CA VAL A 272 -14.04 2.35 0.29
C VAL A 272 -13.18 2.02 1.51
N VAL A 273 -11.87 2.02 1.35
CA VAL A 273 -10.90 1.67 2.40
C VAL A 273 -10.06 2.85 2.89
N GLY A 274 -10.17 4.01 2.23
CA GLY A 274 -9.43 5.21 2.62
C GLY A 274 -7.93 5.11 2.31
N MET A 275 -7.58 4.89 1.05
CA MET A 275 -6.19 4.75 0.60
C MET A 275 -5.85 5.85 -0.39
N PRO A 276 -4.88 6.72 -0.07
CA PRO A 276 -4.49 7.80 -0.97
C PRO A 276 -3.75 7.27 -2.21
N LEU A 277 -3.93 7.96 -3.35
CA LEU A 277 -3.21 7.68 -4.58
C LEU A 277 -1.74 8.15 -4.45
N PRO A 278 -0.75 7.27 -4.65
CA PRO A 278 0.66 7.62 -4.48
C PRO A 278 1.09 8.85 -5.27
N PHE A 279 1.81 9.76 -4.64
CA PHE A 279 2.35 11.02 -5.18
C PHE A 279 1.33 12.07 -5.65
N ILE A 280 0.05 11.73 -5.70
CA ILE A 280 -1.00 12.63 -6.21
C ILE A 280 -1.88 13.13 -5.06
N SER A 281 -2.35 12.22 -4.20
CA SER A 281 -3.23 12.57 -3.08
C SER A 281 -2.53 13.42 -2.03
N LYS A 282 -3.26 14.30 -1.41
CA LYS A 282 -2.85 15.06 -0.23
C LYS A 282 -2.79 14.14 0.98
N GLY A 283 -1.59 13.65 1.30
CA GLY A 283 -1.37 12.74 2.43
C GLY A 283 0.07 12.80 2.89
N GLY A 284 0.39 13.61 3.92
CA GLY A 284 1.77 13.85 4.36
C GLY A 284 2.53 12.56 4.69
N SER A 285 1.94 11.68 5.52
CA SER A 285 2.58 10.41 5.91
C SER A 285 2.72 9.43 4.74
N SER A 286 1.72 9.37 3.86
CA SER A 286 1.75 8.50 2.67
C SER A 286 2.79 8.99 1.66
N LEU A 287 2.85 10.29 1.38
CA LEU A 287 3.88 10.89 0.52
C LEU A 287 5.28 10.60 1.07
N LEU A 288 5.50 10.82 2.38
CA LEU A 288 6.78 10.54 3.03
C LEU A 288 7.17 9.07 2.87
N SER A 289 6.22 8.15 3.07
CA SER A 289 6.48 6.71 2.94
C SER A 289 6.89 6.32 1.52
N PHE A 290 6.24 6.87 0.48
CA PHE A 290 6.64 6.61 -0.90
C PHE A 290 7.97 7.26 -1.26
N TYR A 291 8.27 8.49 -0.81
CA TYR A 291 9.60 9.08 -1.02
C TYR A 291 10.71 8.25 -0.38
N ILE A 292 10.50 7.75 0.85
CA ILE A 292 11.44 6.84 1.50
C ILE A 292 11.59 5.54 0.70
N SER A 293 10.48 4.93 0.26
CA SER A 293 10.49 3.70 -0.54
C SER A 293 11.27 3.86 -1.83
N PHE A 294 11.05 4.95 -2.57
CA PHE A 294 11.79 5.24 -3.80
C PHE A 294 13.24 5.62 -3.53
N GLY A 295 13.53 6.32 -2.43
CA GLY A 295 14.90 6.56 -1.97
C GLY A 295 15.67 5.25 -1.73
N ILE A 296 15.04 4.26 -1.08
CA ILE A 296 15.61 2.91 -0.88
C ILE A 296 15.83 2.22 -2.23
N ILE A 297 14.83 2.24 -3.14
CA ILE A 297 14.92 1.64 -4.47
C ILE A 297 16.10 2.22 -5.25
N ILE A 298 16.22 3.55 -5.30
CA ILE A 298 17.29 4.25 -6.03
C ILE A 298 18.65 3.92 -5.40
N SER A 299 18.75 4.01 -4.07
CA SER A 299 19.98 3.69 -3.34
C SER A 299 20.46 2.28 -3.64
N MET A 300 19.58 1.27 -3.58
CA MET A 300 19.93 -0.12 -3.86
C MET A 300 20.24 -0.39 -5.35
N ALA A 301 19.65 0.37 -6.26
CA ALA A 301 19.85 0.24 -7.70
C ALA A 301 21.17 0.86 -8.19
N THR A 302 21.64 1.94 -7.55
CA THR A 302 22.83 2.68 -7.98
C THR A 302 24.14 1.99 -7.62
N HIS A 303 24.13 1.06 -6.66
CA HIS A 303 25.33 0.34 -6.22
C HIS A 303 25.62 -0.87 -7.13
N LYS A 304 26.07 -0.60 -8.35
CA LYS A 304 26.70 -1.61 -9.19
C LYS A 304 28.10 -1.92 -8.64
N LYS A 305 28.47 -3.20 -8.57
CA LYS A 305 29.87 -3.60 -8.32
C LYS A 305 30.77 -2.92 -9.36
N LEU A 306 31.60 -1.98 -8.93
CA LEU A 306 32.67 -1.41 -9.75
C LEU A 306 33.83 -2.39 -10.00
N ILE A 307 33.73 -3.64 -9.55
CA ILE A 307 34.78 -4.66 -9.68
C ILE A 307 34.15 -5.96 -10.17
N GLN A 308 34.08 -6.11 -11.46
CA GLN A 308 34.33 -7.37 -12.14
C GLN A 308 35.26 -7.06 -13.33
N ARG A 309 36.54 -7.06 -13.08
CA ARG A 309 37.56 -7.43 -14.04
C ARG A 309 38.10 -8.75 -13.65
#